data_e0b220c4a0953e11ad777a5e679f5b5e
#
_entry.id   e0b220c4a0953e11ad777a5e679f5b5e
#
_cell.length_a   1.000
_cell.length_b   1.000
_cell.length_c   1.000
_cell.angle_alpha   90.00
_cell.angle_beta   90.00
_cell.angle_gamma   90.00
#
_symmetry.space_group_name_H-M   'P 1'
#
loop_
_entity.id
_entity.type
_entity.pdbx_description
1 polymer ?
#
loop_
_entity_poly.entity_id
_entity_poly.type
_entity_poly.pdbx_seq_one_letter_code
_entity_poly.pdbx_strand_id
1 'polypeptide(L)'
;MKTRYFILILAAFISLQGCSRKEDNFAYWAKEVNVSITDNSLRAQVTTTFKESCSYRIRYWENARGERCARTTSMQTGLKGENTCTLIFLYPETHYTFEIIVEDRAVSKRVEFLTGSLPPDVPSYSVDYSSTNDEPLTGYLLQWNANKPGYVTFCDYDGKVVWYQSFGEGIRTAHYNPHTGKLAVMAGFKYGVNDRNFQRLVSEVFVCDLYGHTFFRRKAAEGFLPHLHHEFKTTDDGKMLFVSNFIKAFDLRSRGASTESTDVWGDGFYLCSEDGKVEKSWDCFAELDPIATDYLDPVKTATDYIHANSVEIDSNGDYYMTFNRISELWKIDGNTGDVLYRLGVHGNVSLDGDFPSGGLHAAVALEPDLIMCYANGRDKGYSEGVVYKIDPVAKTATYRTRIVLPAEYSSKDRSNMQKIGDDLYFMNSTVCGKAIFVNGSGEIRRVISRSGISYRAYYFTM
;
A
#
# COMPACT_ATOMS: atom_id res chain seq x y z
N MET A 1 62.67 -42.52 -54.31
CA MET A 1 61.25 -42.51 -54.68
C MET A 1 60.42 -42.16 -53.43
N LYS A 2 59.86 -40.94 -53.35
CA LYS A 2 59.01 -40.51 -52.28
C LYS A 2 57.59 -40.39 -52.83
N THR A 3 56.76 -41.33 -52.42
CA THR A 3 55.29 -41.35 -52.74
C THR A 3 54.55 -40.40 -51.87
N ARG A 4 53.97 -39.37 -52.48
CA ARG A 4 53.07 -38.44 -51.74
C ARG A 4 51.63 -38.93 -51.84
N TYR A 5 51.01 -39.21 -50.70
CA TYR A 5 49.58 -39.49 -50.63
C TYR A 5 48.84 -38.14 -50.54
N PHE A 6 47.98 -37.87 -51.52
CA PHE A 6 46.96 -36.78 -51.41
C PHE A 6 45.74 -37.30 -50.71
N ILE A 7 45.47 -36.74 -49.56
CA ILE A 7 44.20 -36.97 -48.85
C ILE A 7 43.19 -35.93 -49.32
N LEU A 8 42.21 -36.39 -50.10
CA LEU A 8 41.05 -35.56 -50.46
C LEU A 8 40.09 -35.50 -49.22
N ILE A 9 40.00 -34.34 -48.54
CA ILE A 9 38.99 -34.08 -47.56
C ILE A 9 37.72 -33.63 -48.29
N LEU A 10 36.74 -34.52 -48.37
CA LEU A 10 35.39 -34.23 -48.84
C LEU A 10 34.64 -33.53 -47.72
N ALA A 11 34.54 -32.18 -47.76
CA ALA A 11 33.68 -31.43 -46.82
C ALA A 11 32.24 -31.60 -47.25
N ALA A 12 31.54 -32.46 -46.55
CA ALA A 12 30.09 -32.55 -46.64
C ALA A 12 29.46 -31.33 -45.93
N PHE A 13 29.01 -30.35 -46.72
CA PHE A 13 28.12 -29.31 -46.25
C PHE A 13 26.76 -29.96 -45.96
N ILE A 14 26.52 -30.32 -44.70
CA ILE A 14 25.18 -30.61 -44.21
C ILE A 14 24.48 -29.26 -44.02
N SER A 15 23.67 -28.85 -44.99
CA SER A 15 22.72 -27.76 -44.83
C SER A 15 21.67 -28.23 -43.85
N LEU A 16 21.81 -27.86 -42.57
CA LEU A 16 20.73 -27.94 -41.59
C LEU A 16 19.66 -26.94 -42.04
N GLN A 17 18.80 -27.35 -42.97
CA GLN A 17 17.49 -26.73 -43.12
C GLN A 17 16.70 -27.15 -41.86
N GLY A 18 16.73 -26.29 -40.83
CA GLY A 18 15.81 -26.40 -39.71
C GLY A 18 14.40 -26.31 -40.24
N CYS A 19 13.70 -27.44 -40.37
CA CYS A 19 12.25 -27.44 -40.51
C CYS A 19 11.70 -26.72 -39.29
N SER A 20 11.31 -25.45 -39.39
CA SER A 20 10.53 -24.79 -38.38
C SER A 20 9.22 -25.59 -38.20
N ARG A 21 8.99 -26.09 -37.02
CA ARG A 21 7.74 -26.83 -36.71
C ARG A 21 6.58 -25.88 -36.99
N LYS A 22 5.43 -26.41 -37.44
CA LYS A 22 4.20 -25.60 -37.64
C LYS A 22 3.83 -24.78 -36.41
N GLU A 23 4.12 -25.33 -35.24
CA GLU A 23 3.87 -24.75 -33.92
C GLU A 23 4.77 -23.55 -33.58
N ASP A 24 5.87 -23.31 -34.30
CA ASP A 24 6.70 -22.12 -34.16
C ASP A 24 6.10 -20.89 -34.86
N ASN A 25 5.06 -21.11 -35.67
CA ASN A 25 4.34 -20.06 -36.35
C ASN A 25 3.13 -19.61 -35.51
N PHE A 26 3.08 -18.34 -35.15
CA PHE A 26 1.95 -17.76 -34.37
C PHE A 26 0.59 -18.00 -35.04
N ALA A 27 0.52 -17.95 -36.39
CA ALA A 27 -0.71 -18.20 -37.12
C ALA A 27 -1.26 -19.64 -36.96
N TYR A 28 -0.47 -20.58 -36.47
CA TYR A 28 -0.95 -21.90 -36.06
C TYR A 28 -1.86 -21.77 -34.83
N TRP A 29 -1.47 -20.95 -33.86
CA TRP A 29 -2.13 -20.83 -32.54
C TRP A 29 -3.29 -19.84 -32.54
N ALA A 30 -3.17 -18.70 -33.24
CA ALA A 30 -4.14 -17.62 -33.16
C ALA A 30 -4.53 -17.08 -34.55
N LYS A 31 -5.71 -16.47 -34.60
CA LYS A 31 -6.25 -15.84 -35.82
C LYS A 31 -6.05 -14.34 -35.82
N GLU A 32 -6.35 -13.70 -34.73
CA GLU A 32 -6.47 -12.25 -34.61
C GLU A 32 -5.83 -11.78 -33.31
N VAL A 33 -5.26 -10.58 -33.36
CA VAL A 33 -4.74 -9.85 -32.21
C VAL A 33 -5.24 -8.42 -32.33
N ASN A 34 -6.00 -7.97 -31.34
CA ASN A 34 -6.54 -6.61 -31.26
C ASN A 34 -6.10 -5.99 -29.94
N VAL A 35 -6.10 -4.65 -29.89
CA VAL A 35 -5.86 -3.88 -28.68
C VAL A 35 -6.80 -2.69 -28.63
N SER A 36 -7.33 -2.39 -27.45
CA SER A 36 -8.12 -1.20 -27.18
C SER A 36 -7.75 -0.61 -25.83
N ILE A 37 -7.82 0.70 -25.71
CA ILE A 37 -7.74 1.37 -24.41
C ILE A 37 -9.13 1.27 -23.75
N THR A 38 -9.14 0.90 -22.48
CA THR A 38 -10.39 0.82 -21.69
C THR A 38 -10.85 2.21 -21.26
N ASP A 39 -11.93 2.31 -20.49
CA ASP A 39 -12.36 3.57 -19.85
C ASP A 39 -11.27 4.15 -18.91
N ASN A 40 -10.35 3.32 -18.44
CA ASN A 40 -9.13 3.77 -17.78
C ASN A 40 -8.03 3.95 -18.82
N SER A 41 -7.61 5.20 -19.05
CA SER A 41 -6.64 5.59 -20.09
C SER A 41 -5.27 4.91 -19.98
N LEU A 42 -4.92 4.34 -18.83
CA LEU A 42 -3.67 3.60 -18.58
C LEU A 42 -3.86 2.08 -18.52
N ARG A 43 -4.97 1.57 -19.07
CA ARG A 43 -5.23 0.12 -19.22
C ARG A 43 -5.48 -0.22 -20.67
N ALA A 44 -4.63 -1.06 -21.23
CA ALA A 44 -4.81 -1.57 -22.58
C ALA A 44 -5.28 -3.02 -22.53
N GLN A 45 -6.40 -3.31 -23.19
CA GLN A 45 -6.98 -4.64 -23.29
C GLN A 45 -6.55 -5.27 -24.62
N VAL A 46 -5.75 -6.33 -24.53
CA VAL A 46 -5.32 -7.14 -25.67
C VAL A 46 -6.26 -8.33 -25.81
N THR A 47 -6.91 -8.45 -26.95
CA THR A 47 -7.82 -9.55 -27.27
C THR A 47 -7.23 -10.43 -28.36
N THR A 48 -7.23 -11.73 -28.14
CA THR A 48 -6.67 -12.74 -29.07
C THR A 48 -7.63 -13.91 -29.22
N THR A 49 -7.88 -14.36 -30.45
CA THR A 49 -8.66 -15.55 -30.73
C THR A 49 -7.75 -16.76 -30.96
N PHE A 50 -7.64 -17.63 -29.96
CA PHE A 50 -6.87 -18.86 -30.07
C PHE A 50 -7.66 -19.97 -30.79
N LYS A 51 -6.97 -20.76 -31.58
CA LYS A 51 -7.53 -21.91 -32.32
C LYS A 51 -7.66 -23.16 -31.45
N GLU A 52 -6.78 -23.25 -30.45
CA GLU A 52 -6.73 -24.30 -29.43
C GLU A 52 -6.18 -23.75 -28.12
N SER A 53 -6.32 -24.49 -27.01
CA SER A 53 -5.81 -24.08 -25.72
C SER A 53 -4.28 -24.08 -25.71
N CYS A 54 -3.68 -23.06 -25.11
CA CYS A 54 -2.22 -22.84 -25.07
C CYS A 54 -1.83 -22.04 -23.83
N SER A 55 -0.54 -22.02 -23.52
CA SER A 55 0.02 -21.04 -22.60
C SER A 55 0.53 -19.83 -23.39
N TYR A 56 0.35 -18.64 -22.86
CA TYR A 56 0.85 -17.43 -23.52
C TYR A 56 1.23 -16.34 -22.50
N ARG A 57 2.04 -15.38 -22.98
CA ARG A 57 2.37 -14.14 -22.27
C ARG A 57 2.50 -13.00 -23.26
N ILE A 58 2.36 -11.76 -22.80
CA ILE A 58 2.50 -10.57 -23.63
C ILE A 58 3.76 -9.84 -23.18
N ARG A 59 4.65 -9.58 -24.15
CA ARG A 59 5.82 -8.74 -23.98
C ARG A 59 5.51 -7.37 -24.61
N TYR A 60 5.75 -6.27 -23.88
CA TYR A 60 5.41 -4.93 -24.31
C TYR A 60 6.44 -3.90 -23.82
N TRP A 61 6.61 -2.81 -24.56
CA TRP A 61 7.58 -1.76 -24.25
C TRP A 61 7.15 -0.41 -24.80
N GLU A 62 7.67 0.66 -24.18
CA GLU A 62 7.57 2.02 -24.70
C GLU A 62 8.44 2.15 -25.98
N ASN A 63 7.87 2.69 -27.06
CA ASN A 63 8.58 2.84 -28.33
C ASN A 63 9.85 3.71 -28.19
N ALA A 64 9.77 4.77 -27.38
CA ALA A 64 10.89 5.68 -27.15
C ALA A 64 12.08 5.02 -26.41
N ARG A 65 11.82 4.03 -25.55
CA ARG A 65 12.84 3.31 -24.75
C ARG A 65 13.32 2.03 -25.41
N GLY A 66 12.53 1.51 -26.36
CA GLY A 66 12.81 0.32 -27.14
C GLY A 66 12.73 -1.00 -26.36
N GLU A 67 12.95 -2.10 -27.06
CA GLU A 67 12.77 -3.47 -26.54
C GLU A 67 13.61 -3.84 -25.30
N ARG A 68 14.74 -3.16 -25.08
CA ARG A 68 15.60 -3.40 -23.90
C ARG A 68 14.91 -3.12 -22.58
N CYS A 69 13.83 -2.31 -22.60
CA CYS A 69 13.00 -1.97 -21.46
C CYS A 69 11.67 -2.73 -21.46
N ALA A 70 11.56 -3.82 -22.24
CA ALA A 70 10.35 -4.60 -22.34
C ALA A 70 9.96 -5.22 -21.00
N ARG A 71 8.67 -5.13 -20.69
CA ARG A 71 8.00 -5.86 -19.61
C ARG A 71 7.29 -7.06 -20.19
N THR A 72 7.06 -8.07 -19.36
CA THR A 72 6.35 -9.28 -19.77
C THR A 72 5.30 -9.61 -18.72
N THR A 73 4.07 -9.91 -19.14
CA THR A 73 3.04 -10.40 -18.22
C THR A 73 3.43 -11.76 -17.66
N SER A 74 2.83 -12.15 -16.53
CA SER A 74 2.86 -13.54 -16.09
C SER A 74 2.30 -14.45 -17.18
N MET A 75 2.67 -15.75 -17.13
CA MET A 75 2.12 -16.76 -18.02
C MET A 75 0.60 -16.87 -17.80
N GLN A 76 -0.15 -16.81 -18.89
CA GLN A 76 -1.61 -16.94 -18.93
C GLN A 76 -1.99 -18.26 -19.58
N THR A 77 -3.15 -18.80 -19.18
CA THR A 77 -3.78 -19.91 -19.91
C THR A 77 -4.75 -19.35 -20.93
N GLY A 78 -4.46 -19.56 -22.20
CA GLY A 78 -5.38 -19.23 -23.30
C GLY A 78 -6.30 -20.42 -23.58
N LEU A 79 -7.60 -20.18 -23.59
CA LEU A 79 -8.58 -21.17 -24.00
C LEU A 79 -8.87 -21.01 -25.50
N LYS A 80 -9.33 -22.09 -26.15
CA LYS A 80 -9.84 -21.98 -27.53
C LYS A 80 -10.96 -20.96 -27.61
N GLY A 81 -10.86 -20.02 -28.55
CA GLY A 81 -11.76 -18.89 -28.71
C GLY A 81 -11.13 -17.57 -28.29
N GLU A 82 -11.96 -16.60 -27.98
CA GLU A 82 -11.52 -15.26 -27.57
C GLU A 82 -10.98 -15.26 -26.16
N ASN A 83 -9.83 -14.64 -25.99
CA ASN A 83 -9.14 -14.43 -24.70
C ASN A 83 -8.71 -12.98 -24.60
N THR A 84 -8.78 -12.45 -23.39
CA THR A 84 -8.43 -11.07 -23.09
C THR A 84 -7.37 -11.02 -22.00
N CYS A 85 -6.35 -10.18 -22.21
CA CYS A 85 -5.33 -9.86 -21.22
C CYS A 85 -5.21 -8.35 -21.10
N THR A 86 -5.19 -7.83 -19.88
CA THR A 86 -5.09 -6.39 -19.62
C THR A 86 -3.64 -6.02 -19.27
N LEU A 87 -3.08 -5.06 -20.01
CA LEU A 87 -1.80 -4.44 -19.69
C LEU A 87 -2.04 -3.26 -18.74
N ILE A 88 -1.25 -3.18 -17.70
CA ILE A 88 -1.27 -2.13 -16.66
C ILE A 88 0.12 -1.55 -16.45
N PHE A 89 0.25 -0.52 -15.61
CA PHE A 89 1.50 0.23 -15.39
C PHE A 89 2.05 0.87 -16.65
N LEU A 90 1.14 1.52 -17.39
CA LEU A 90 1.44 2.25 -18.62
C LEU A 90 1.56 3.75 -18.31
N TYR A 91 2.46 4.44 -19.00
CA TYR A 91 2.54 5.91 -18.94
C TYR A 91 1.45 6.55 -19.78
N PRO A 92 0.94 7.73 -19.40
CA PRO A 92 -0.05 8.46 -20.20
C PRO A 92 0.55 8.98 -21.51
N GLU A 93 -0.30 9.11 -22.54
CA GLU A 93 0.04 9.69 -23.84
C GLU A 93 1.32 9.08 -24.48
N THR A 94 1.50 7.77 -24.29
CA THR A 94 2.74 7.08 -24.63
C THR A 94 2.47 5.99 -25.65
N HIS A 95 3.28 5.95 -26.70
CA HIS A 95 3.27 4.89 -27.69
C HIS A 95 3.96 3.63 -27.18
N TYR A 96 3.25 2.53 -27.27
CA TYR A 96 3.71 1.19 -26.91
C TYR A 96 3.66 0.25 -28.09
N THR A 97 4.59 -0.71 -28.09
CA THR A 97 4.53 -1.89 -28.94
C THR A 97 4.43 -3.14 -28.07
N PHE A 98 3.66 -4.11 -28.51
CA PHE A 98 3.61 -5.42 -27.87
C PHE A 98 3.67 -6.56 -28.88
N GLU A 99 4.03 -7.75 -28.38
CA GLU A 99 3.97 -9.03 -29.06
C GLU A 99 3.46 -10.11 -28.11
N ILE A 100 2.75 -11.11 -28.64
CA ILE A 100 2.27 -12.26 -27.88
C ILE A 100 3.19 -13.42 -28.13
N ILE A 101 3.65 -14.05 -27.06
CA ILE A 101 4.52 -15.23 -27.09
C ILE A 101 3.67 -16.43 -26.62
N VAL A 102 3.50 -17.42 -27.50
CA VAL A 102 2.73 -18.64 -27.25
C VAL A 102 3.68 -19.81 -27.13
N GLU A 103 3.48 -20.65 -26.09
CA GLU A 103 4.27 -21.86 -25.78
C GLU A 103 5.80 -21.59 -25.76
N ASP A 104 6.19 -20.36 -25.37
CA ASP A 104 7.58 -19.89 -25.33
C ASP A 104 8.36 -19.96 -26.68
N ARG A 105 7.66 -20.12 -27.81
CA ARG A 105 8.27 -20.34 -29.13
C ARG A 105 7.63 -19.55 -30.28
N ALA A 106 6.31 -19.46 -30.33
CA ALA A 106 5.62 -18.75 -31.39
C ALA A 106 5.37 -17.30 -31.01
N VAL A 107 5.78 -16.35 -31.85
CA VAL A 107 5.65 -14.91 -31.55
C VAL A 107 4.75 -14.25 -32.59
N SER A 108 3.82 -13.41 -32.14
CA SER A 108 2.94 -12.62 -33.01
C SER A 108 3.72 -11.56 -33.79
N LYS A 109 3.08 -10.97 -34.79
CA LYS A 109 3.50 -9.66 -35.30
C LYS A 109 3.40 -8.63 -34.18
N ARG A 110 4.25 -7.61 -34.28
CA ARG A 110 4.22 -6.45 -33.37
C ARG A 110 2.94 -5.63 -33.63
N VAL A 111 2.32 -5.21 -32.56
CA VAL A 111 1.14 -4.36 -32.60
C VAL A 111 1.41 -3.12 -31.76
N GLU A 112 1.07 -1.97 -32.29
CA GLU A 112 1.27 -0.68 -31.65
C GLU A 112 -0.05 -0.14 -31.06
N PHE A 113 0.05 0.60 -29.96
CA PHE A 113 -1.07 1.34 -29.38
C PHE A 113 -0.59 2.61 -28.67
N LEU A 114 -1.51 3.53 -28.45
CA LEU A 114 -1.27 4.79 -27.73
C LEU A 114 -2.18 4.84 -26.51
N THR A 115 -1.62 5.10 -25.34
CA THR A 115 -2.39 5.34 -24.12
C THR A 115 -3.03 6.74 -24.14
N GLY A 116 -4.10 6.93 -23.38
CA GLY A 116 -4.76 8.23 -23.26
C GLY A 116 -4.12 9.15 -22.23
N SER A 117 -4.64 10.37 -22.12
CA SER A 117 -4.28 11.34 -21.09
C SER A 117 -4.86 10.96 -19.72
N LEU A 118 -4.24 11.44 -18.65
CA LEU A 118 -4.79 11.33 -17.30
C LEU A 118 -6.06 12.19 -17.15
N PRO A 119 -7.04 11.75 -16.36
CA PRO A 119 -8.11 12.62 -15.92
C PRO A 119 -7.55 13.84 -15.17
N PRO A 120 -8.14 15.04 -15.31
CA PRO A 120 -7.59 16.29 -14.77
C PRO A 120 -7.50 16.31 -13.23
N ASP A 121 -8.33 15.51 -12.56
CA ASP A 121 -8.37 15.44 -11.09
C ASP A 121 -7.40 14.39 -10.50
N VAL A 122 -6.68 13.65 -11.33
CA VAL A 122 -5.63 12.72 -10.86
C VAL A 122 -4.47 13.53 -10.29
N PRO A 123 -4.01 13.25 -9.05
CA PRO A 123 -2.90 13.97 -8.45
C PRO A 123 -1.63 13.94 -9.31
N SER A 124 -0.95 15.09 -9.38
CA SER A 124 0.36 15.22 -10.03
C SER A 124 1.49 15.08 -9.03
N TYR A 125 2.64 14.67 -9.52
CA TYR A 125 3.86 14.47 -8.72
C TYR A 125 5.05 15.12 -9.43
N SER A 126 6.02 15.58 -8.65
CA SER A 126 7.29 16.12 -9.16
C SER A 126 8.44 15.79 -8.25
N VAL A 127 9.61 15.53 -8.81
CA VAL A 127 10.84 15.37 -8.03
C VAL A 127 11.35 16.75 -7.64
N ASP A 128 11.40 17.04 -6.34
CA ASP A 128 11.91 18.31 -5.81
C ASP A 128 13.41 18.23 -5.52
N TYR A 129 13.87 17.06 -5.10
CA TYR A 129 15.26 16.84 -4.74
C TYR A 129 15.69 15.42 -5.11
N SER A 130 16.91 15.29 -5.58
CA SER A 130 17.62 14.03 -5.81
C SER A 130 19.08 14.23 -5.45
N SER A 131 19.61 13.38 -4.56
CA SER A 131 21.02 13.44 -4.20
C SER A 131 21.90 12.87 -5.30
N THR A 132 23.19 13.19 -5.31
CA THR A 132 24.16 12.62 -6.26
C THR A 132 24.38 11.11 -6.04
N ASN A 133 24.03 10.61 -4.86
CA ASN A 133 24.13 9.19 -4.48
C ASN A 133 22.77 8.48 -4.55
N ASP A 134 21.78 9.09 -5.22
CA ASP A 134 20.46 8.50 -5.39
C ASP A 134 20.49 7.46 -6.52
N GLU A 135 20.30 6.20 -6.16
CA GLU A 135 20.13 5.12 -7.12
C GLU A 135 18.64 4.95 -7.45
N PRO A 136 18.26 4.97 -8.75
CA PRO A 136 16.87 4.82 -9.14
C PRO A 136 16.26 3.52 -8.63
N LEU A 137 15.14 3.62 -7.92
CA LEU A 137 14.36 2.49 -7.46
C LEU A 137 13.35 2.05 -8.54
N THR A 138 13.14 0.75 -8.64
CA THR A 138 12.26 0.16 -9.67
C THR A 138 10.81 -0.01 -9.22
N GLY A 139 10.50 0.30 -7.97
CA GLY A 139 9.15 0.18 -7.41
C GLY A 139 8.24 1.37 -7.73
N TYR A 140 7.09 1.35 -7.11
CA TYR A 140 6.04 2.34 -7.29
C TYR A 140 5.57 2.90 -5.96
N LEU A 141 5.25 4.18 -5.97
CA LEU A 141 4.69 4.90 -4.83
C LEU A 141 3.17 4.92 -4.93
N LEU A 142 2.49 4.21 -4.04
CA LEU A 142 1.04 4.24 -3.88
C LEU A 142 0.65 5.47 -3.06
N GLN A 143 -0.27 6.25 -3.58
CA GLN A 143 -0.87 7.40 -2.93
C GLN A 143 -2.36 7.53 -3.30
N TRP A 144 -3.07 8.41 -2.62
CA TRP A 144 -4.48 8.69 -2.92
C TRP A 144 -4.84 10.13 -2.55
N ASN A 145 -5.99 10.61 -3.03
CA ASN A 145 -6.52 11.90 -2.64
C ASN A 145 -7.81 11.76 -1.82
N ALA A 146 -7.94 12.62 -0.83
CA ALA A 146 -9.09 12.64 0.06
C ALA A 146 -10.30 13.41 -0.51
N ASN A 147 -10.13 14.12 -1.63
CA ASN A 147 -11.20 14.89 -2.27
C ASN A 147 -11.95 14.03 -3.27
N LYS A 148 -13.22 14.40 -3.54
CA LYS A 148 -14.04 13.79 -4.59
C LYS A 148 -13.75 14.47 -5.95
N PRO A 149 -13.54 13.70 -7.03
CA PRO A 149 -13.46 12.24 -7.08
C PRO A 149 -12.17 11.72 -6.43
N GLY A 150 -12.29 10.62 -5.66
CA GLY A 150 -11.16 9.97 -5.02
C GLY A 150 -10.42 9.06 -5.99
N TYR A 151 -9.11 9.28 -6.12
CA TYR A 151 -8.21 8.44 -6.89
C TYR A 151 -7.19 7.77 -5.98
N VAL A 152 -6.96 6.49 -6.20
CA VAL A 152 -5.73 5.81 -5.79
C VAL A 152 -4.82 5.80 -7.00
N THR A 153 -3.55 6.12 -6.81
CA THR A 153 -2.56 6.24 -7.87
C THR A 153 -1.29 5.48 -7.51
N PHE A 154 -0.63 4.94 -8.55
CA PHE A 154 0.77 4.56 -8.46
C PHE A 154 1.58 5.47 -9.37
N CYS A 155 2.65 6.04 -8.84
CA CYS A 155 3.67 6.71 -9.65
C CYS A 155 5.01 6.00 -9.51
N ASP A 156 5.87 6.14 -10.52
CA ASP A 156 7.24 5.64 -10.47
C ASP A 156 8.13 6.54 -9.61
N TYR A 157 9.41 6.19 -9.52
CA TYR A 157 10.40 6.93 -8.74
C TYR A 157 10.69 8.34 -9.28
N ASP A 158 10.30 8.63 -10.54
CA ASP A 158 10.39 9.95 -11.15
C ASP A 158 9.10 10.77 -11.02
N GLY A 159 8.11 10.26 -10.27
CA GLY A 159 6.84 10.92 -10.05
C GLY A 159 5.85 10.82 -11.21
N LYS A 160 6.11 9.96 -12.20
CA LYS A 160 5.18 9.75 -13.32
C LYS A 160 4.11 8.75 -12.93
N VAL A 161 2.84 9.15 -13.06
CA VAL A 161 1.70 8.24 -12.81
C VAL A 161 1.70 7.13 -13.86
N VAL A 162 1.66 5.89 -13.39
CA VAL A 162 1.64 4.68 -14.23
C VAL A 162 0.37 3.85 -14.06
N TRP A 163 -0.40 4.15 -13.04
CA TRP A 163 -1.65 3.50 -12.74
C TRP A 163 -2.54 4.40 -11.89
N TYR A 164 -3.85 4.37 -12.12
CA TYR A 164 -4.84 5.02 -11.28
C TYR A 164 -6.15 4.22 -11.26
N GLN A 165 -6.95 4.44 -10.21
CA GLN A 165 -8.32 3.95 -10.11
C GLN A 165 -9.17 4.97 -9.36
N SER A 166 -10.32 5.35 -9.93
CA SER A 166 -11.33 6.16 -9.25
C SER A 166 -12.25 5.29 -8.40
N PHE A 167 -12.60 5.79 -7.22
CA PHE A 167 -13.59 5.17 -6.32
C PHE A 167 -14.82 6.07 -6.11
N GLY A 168 -14.93 7.15 -6.90
CA GLY A 168 -16.07 8.07 -6.87
C GLY A 168 -16.04 9.03 -5.70
N GLU A 169 -15.97 8.55 -4.47
CA GLU A 169 -15.86 9.35 -3.25
C GLU A 169 -14.40 9.58 -2.85
N GLY A 170 -14.14 10.57 -1.96
CA GLY A 170 -12.80 10.82 -1.43
C GLY A 170 -12.25 9.61 -0.67
N ILE A 171 -10.95 9.36 -0.78
CA ILE A 171 -10.30 8.20 -0.17
C ILE A 171 -9.81 8.52 1.24
N ARG A 172 -10.23 7.71 2.23
CA ARG A 172 -9.73 7.81 3.60
C ARG A 172 -8.40 7.09 3.76
N THR A 173 -8.32 5.86 3.29
CA THR A 173 -7.10 5.05 3.28
C THR A 173 -7.12 4.08 2.13
N ALA A 174 -5.93 3.74 1.63
CA ALA A 174 -5.72 2.68 0.67
C ALA A 174 -4.45 1.90 1.05
N HIS A 175 -4.49 0.60 0.91
CA HIS A 175 -3.35 -0.28 1.18
C HIS A 175 -3.29 -1.39 0.14
N TYR A 176 -2.13 -1.54 -0.52
CA TYR A 176 -1.89 -2.63 -1.45
C TYR A 176 -1.08 -3.72 -0.75
N ASN A 177 -1.57 -4.94 -0.84
CA ASN A 177 -0.84 -6.11 -0.37
C ASN A 177 -0.16 -6.79 -1.57
N PRO A 178 1.18 -6.72 -1.70
CA PRO A 178 1.89 -7.28 -2.84
C PRO A 178 1.87 -8.81 -2.89
N HIS A 179 1.70 -9.51 -1.75
CA HIS A 179 1.64 -10.97 -1.69
C HIS A 179 0.35 -11.52 -2.27
N THR A 180 -0.76 -10.81 -2.07
CA THR A 180 -2.08 -11.23 -2.57
C THR A 180 -2.51 -10.49 -3.84
N GLY A 181 -1.81 -9.42 -4.21
CA GLY A 181 -2.20 -8.53 -5.33
C GLY A 181 -3.47 -7.73 -5.06
N LYS A 182 -3.93 -7.65 -3.80
CA LYS A 182 -5.18 -6.99 -3.41
C LYS A 182 -4.94 -5.56 -2.95
N LEU A 183 -5.79 -4.66 -3.40
CA LEU A 183 -5.89 -3.26 -2.98
C LEU A 183 -7.12 -3.08 -2.10
N ALA A 184 -6.91 -2.78 -0.82
CA ALA A 184 -7.93 -2.43 0.15
C ALA A 184 -8.15 -0.92 0.15
N VAL A 185 -9.39 -0.45 0.03
CA VAL A 185 -9.73 0.97 -0.04
C VAL A 185 -10.91 1.29 0.85
N MET A 186 -10.78 2.35 1.62
CA MET A 186 -11.83 2.92 2.44
C MET A 186 -12.17 4.31 1.87
N ALA A 187 -13.41 4.49 1.39
CA ALA A 187 -13.86 5.67 0.67
C ALA A 187 -15.05 6.37 1.37
N GLY A 188 -15.35 7.58 0.93
CA GLY A 188 -16.45 8.39 1.48
C GLY A 188 -16.00 9.39 2.53
N PHE A 189 -14.70 9.70 2.58
CA PHE A 189 -14.16 10.74 3.45
C PHE A 189 -14.29 12.14 2.82
N LYS A 190 -14.84 13.08 3.56
CA LYS A 190 -14.96 14.48 3.16
C LYS A 190 -13.97 15.33 3.95
N TYR A 191 -12.90 15.76 3.30
CA TYR A 191 -11.90 16.64 3.93
C TYR A 191 -12.46 18.06 4.11
N GLY A 192 -12.17 18.71 5.25
CA GLY A 192 -12.53 20.12 5.49
C GLY A 192 -13.93 20.35 6.08
N VAL A 193 -14.69 19.31 6.38
CA VAL A 193 -15.87 19.45 7.23
C VAL A 193 -15.38 19.50 8.69
N ASN A 194 -15.69 20.59 9.40
CA ASN A 194 -15.39 20.78 10.82
C ASN A 194 -16.28 19.88 11.69
N ASP A 195 -16.49 18.65 11.26
CA ASP A 195 -17.24 17.66 12.00
C ASP A 195 -16.27 16.82 12.85
N ARG A 196 -16.36 16.95 14.16
CA ARG A 196 -15.62 16.12 15.11
C ARG A 196 -15.95 14.61 14.94
N ASN A 197 -16.97 14.31 14.16
CA ASN A 197 -17.38 12.96 13.77
C ASN A 197 -16.90 12.57 12.37
N PHE A 198 -15.80 13.14 11.85
CA PHE A 198 -15.26 12.79 10.52
C PHE A 198 -15.02 11.27 10.34
N GLN A 199 -14.84 10.55 11.42
CA GLN A 199 -14.69 9.10 11.47
C GLN A 199 -15.94 8.35 10.98
N ARG A 200 -17.13 8.98 11.09
CA ARG A 200 -18.41 8.42 10.61
C ARG A 200 -18.63 8.58 9.12
N LEU A 201 -17.71 9.26 8.43
CA LEU A 201 -17.87 9.60 7.01
C LEU A 201 -17.35 8.55 6.05
N VAL A 202 -16.81 7.43 6.53
CA VAL A 202 -16.52 6.28 5.67
C VAL A 202 -17.83 5.67 5.22
N SER A 203 -18.12 5.81 3.93
CA SER A 203 -19.37 5.32 3.35
C SER A 203 -19.23 3.93 2.77
N GLU A 204 -18.02 3.53 2.37
CA GLU A 204 -17.83 2.31 1.60
C GLU A 204 -16.41 1.76 1.73
N VAL A 205 -16.29 0.43 1.71
CA VAL A 205 -15.02 -0.29 1.67
C VAL A 205 -14.96 -1.20 0.46
N PHE A 206 -13.75 -1.31 -0.11
CA PHE A 206 -13.49 -2.12 -1.31
C PHE A 206 -12.25 -2.97 -1.11
N VAL A 207 -12.28 -4.20 -1.64
CA VAL A 207 -11.08 -4.98 -1.95
C VAL A 207 -11.13 -5.31 -3.44
N CYS A 208 -10.15 -4.86 -4.18
CA CYS A 208 -10.04 -5.08 -5.63
C CYS A 208 -8.61 -5.45 -6.02
N ASP A 209 -8.41 -5.86 -7.28
CA ASP A 209 -7.09 -5.97 -7.88
C ASP A 209 -6.71 -4.72 -8.68
N LEU A 210 -5.49 -4.72 -9.21
CA LEU A 210 -5.00 -3.63 -10.05
C LEU A 210 -5.59 -3.63 -11.47
N TYR A 211 -6.27 -4.71 -11.86
CA TYR A 211 -6.97 -4.82 -13.14
C TYR A 211 -8.39 -4.24 -13.10
N GLY A 212 -8.92 -3.98 -11.89
CA GLY A 212 -10.24 -3.39 -11.66
C GLY A 212 -11.32 -4.39 -11.24
N HIS A 213 -10.97 -5.65 -11.00
CA HIS A 213 -11.90 -6.62 -10.46
C HIS A 213 -12.13 -6.36 -8.98
N THR A 214 -13.39 -6.26 -8.56
CA THR A 214 -13.77 -6.05 -7.16
C THR A 214 -14.16 -7.38 -6.55
N PHE A 215 -13.43 -7.82 -5.52
CA PHE A 215 -13.68 -9.05 -4.77
C PHE A 215 -14.64 -8.84 -3.61
N PHE A 216 -14.54 -7.66 -2.97
CA PHE A 216 -15.36 -7.30 -1.83
C PHE A 216 -15.77 -5.83 -1.92
N ARG A 217 -17.04 -5.57 -1.62
CA ARG A 217 -17.59 -4.21 -1.53
C ARG A 217 -18.72 -4.20 -0.53
N ARG A 218 -18.69 -3.28 0.45
CA ARG A 218 -19.76 -3.09 1.45
C ARG A 218 -19.91 -1.61 1.76
N LYS A 219 -21.15 -1.22 2.07
CA LYS A 219 -21.50 0.15 2.45
C LYS A 219 -21.89 0.19 3.93
N ALA A 220 -21.46 1.26 4.62
CA ALA A 220 -21.86 1.52 5.99
C ALA A 220 -23.39 1.65 6.12
N ALA A 221 -24.06 2.26 5.13
CA ALA A 221 -25.51 2.38 5.07
C ALA A 221 -26.25 1.02 4.95
N GLU A 222 -25.56 -0.03 4.57
CA GLU A 222 -26.08 -1.41 4.47
C GLU A 222 -25.82 -2.22 5.75
N GLY A 223 -25.36 -1.55 6.83
CA GLY A 223 -25.13 -2.18 8.14
C GLY A 223 -23.76 -2.87 8.28
N PHE A 224 -22.83 -2.68 7.34
CA PHE A 224 -21.47 -3.20 7.49
C PHE A 224 -20.68 -2.32 8.48
N LEU A 225 -20.07 -2.93 9.46
CA LEU A 225 -19.18 -2.39 10.50
C LEU A 225 -19.28 -0.86 10.68
N PRO A 226 -20.00 -0.38 11.69
CA PRO A 226 -20.14 1.05 11.94
C PRO A 226 -18.78 1.66 12.37
N HIS A 227 -18.59 2.93 12.06
CA HIS A 227 -17.52 3.76 12.62
C HIS A 227 -16.09 3.35 12.23
N LEU A 228 -15.90 2.72 11.06
CA LEU A 228 -14.56 2.43 10.51
C LEU A 228 -13.79 3.72 10.22
N HIS A 229 -12.50 3.73 10.55
CA HIS A 229 -11.63 4.90 10.33
C HIS A 229 -10.15 4.50 10.21
N HIS A 230 -9.31 5.42 9.76
CA HIS A 230 -7.86 5.43 9.74
C HIS A 230 -7.16 4.27 9.03
N GLU A 231 -7.43 3.01 9.37
CA GLU A 231 -6.72 1.86 8.80
C GLU A 231 -7.69 0.83 8.23
N PHE A 232 -7.36 0.37 7.04
CA PHE A 232 -7.94 -0.81 6.40
C PHE A 232 -6.89 -1.47 5.52
N LYS A 233 -6.61 -2.73 5.77
CA LYS A 233 -5.68 -3.53 4.96
C LYS A 233 -6.12 -4.98 4.88
N THR A 234 -5.62 -5.69 3.87
CA THR A 234 -5.72 -7.15 3.79
C THR A 234 -4.45 -7.78 4.34
N THR A 235 -4.60 -8.90 5.04
CA THR A 235 -3.50 -9.74 5.49
C THR A 235 -3.06 -10.69 4.37
N ASP A 236 -1.92 -11.37 4.55
CA ASP A 236 -1.39 -12.31 3.55
C ASP A 236 -2.26 -13.57 3.40
N ASP A 237 -3.02 -13.94 4.44
CA ASP A 237 -4.02 -15.01 4.40
C ASP A 237 -5.40 -14.54 3.90
N GLY A 238 -5.50 -13.30 3.38
CA GLY A 238 -6.67 -12.75 2.72
C GLY A 238 -7.71 -12.11 3.64
N LYS A 239 -7.52 -12.12 4.96
CA LYS A 239 -8.43 -11.47 5.91
C LYS A 239 -8.36 -9.96 5.80
N MET A 240 -9.33 -9.30 6.39
CA MET A 240 -9.48 -7.85 6.37
C MET A 240 -9.35 -7.29 7.79
N LEU A 241 -8.41 -6.36 7.98
CA LEU A 241 -8.12 -5.72 9.26
C LEU A 241 -8.52 -4.25 9.21
N PHE A 242 -9.33 -3.81 10.19
CA PHE A 242 -9.88 -2.47 10.27
C PHE A 242 -9.65 -1.85 11.64
N VAL A 243 -9.35 -0.56 11.68
CA VAL A 243 -9.52 0.26 12.89
C VAL A 243 -10.95 0.78 12.94
N SER A 244 -11.56 0.76 14.13
CA SER A 244 -12.93 1.21 14.35
C SER A 244 -13.10 1.88 15.71
N ASN A 245 -14.11 2.74 15.83
CA ASN A 245 -14.58 3.16 17.14
C ASN A 245 -15.56 2.15 17.73
N PHE A 246 -15.48 2.01 19.04
CA PHE A 246 -16.40 1.29 19.90
C PHE A 246 -17.04 2.27 20.89
N ILE A 247 -18.36 2.28 20.97
CA ILE A 247 -19.09 3.24 21.79
C ILE A 247 -19.63 2.53 23.01
N LYS A 248 -19.27 3.00 24.20
CA LYS A 248 -19.81 2.52 25.47
C LYS A 248 -20.28 3.68 26.32
N ALA A 249 -21.40 3.50 27.00
CA ALA A 249 -21.96 4.49 27.92
C ALA A 249 -21.35 4.33 29.32
N PHE A 250 -20.93 5.44 29.93
CA PHE A 250 -20.34 5.50 31.26
C PHE A 250 -21.04 6.58 32.12
N ASP A 251 -21.16 6.35 33.43
CA ASP A 251 -21.52 7.41 34.38
C ASP A 251 -20.26 8.23 34.71
N LEU A 252 -20.10 9.34 34.03
CA LEU A 252 -18.93 10.23 34.18
C LEU A 252 -19.24 11.43 35.09
N ARG A 253 -20.29 11.40 35.95
CA ARG A 253 -20.60 12.51 36.87
C ARG A 253 -19.46 12.78 37.84
N SER A 254 -18.75 11.75 38.31
CA SER A 254 -17.53 11.88 39.11
C SER A 254 -16.36 12.58 38.36
N ARG A 255 -16.44 12.63 37.04
CA ARG A 255 -15.44 13.27 36.13
C ARG A 255 -15.97 14.63 35.60
N GLY A 256 -17.12 15.10 36.09
CA GLY A 256 -17.70 16.39 35.73
C GLY A 256 -18.74 16.37 34.61
N ALA A 257 -19.22 15.20 34.17
CA ALA A 257 -20.34 15.11 33.24
C ALA A 257 -21.66 15.57 33.92
N SER A 258 -22.55 16.18 33.10
CA SER A 258 -23.85 16.66 33.58
C SER A 258 -24.92 15.58 33.60
N THR A 259 -24.71 14.46 32.94
CA THR A 259 -25.67 13.36 32.78
C THR A 259 -25.16 12.06 33.38
N GLU A 260 -26.06 11.16 33.71
CA GLU A 260 -25.76 9.83 34.25
C GLU A 260 -25.20 8.89 33.18
N SER A 261 -25.43 9.18 31.93
CA SER A 261 -24.93 8.38 30.78
C SER A 261 -24.24 9.28 29.78
N THR A 262 -22.96 9.03 29.57
CA THR A 262 -22.13 9.69 28.58
C THR A 262 -21.54 8.64 27.63
N ASP A 263 -21.84 8.76 26.33
CA ASP A 263 -21.26 7.89 25.32
C ASP A 263 -19.79 8.25 25.10
N VAL A 264 -18.89 7.32 25.42
CA VAL A 264 -17.45 7.43 25.15
C VAL A 264 -17.10 6.60 23.93
N TRP A 265 -16.44 7.25 22.97
CA TRP A 265 -15.97 6.66 21.73
C TRP A 265 -14.52 6.22 21.91
N GLY A 266 -14.34 4.98 22.34
CA GLY A 266 -13.04 4.34 22.36
C GLY A 266 -12.69 3.76 21.00
N ASP A 267 -11.45 3.33 20.87
CA ASP A 267 -10.91 2.76 19.64
C ASP A 267 -10.59 1.28 19.81
N GLY A 268 -10.59 0.57 18.69
CA GLY A 268 -10.25 -0.84 18.64
C GLY A 268 -10.10 -1.31 17.19
N PHE A 269 -10.21 -2.61 16.99
CA PHE A 269 -10.10 -3.20 15.67
C PHE A 269 -11.12 -4.31 15.42
N TYR A 270 -11.37 -4.58 14.15
CA TYR A 270 -12.01 -5.79 13.66
C TYR A 270 -11.05 -6.55 12.74
N LEU A 271 -10.99 -7.87 12.92
CA LEU A 271 -10.46 -8.81 11.93
C LEU A 271 -11.63 -9.56 11.33
N CYS A 272 -11.76 -9.50 10.00
CA CYS A 272 -12.83 -10.16 9.26
C CYS A 272 -12.26 -11.14 8.25
N SER A 273 -13.02 -12.20 7.95
CA SER A 273 -12.77 -13.07 6.80
C SER A 273 -12.97 -12.34 5.47
N GLU A 274 -12.56 -12.95 4.35
CA GLU A 274 -12.71 -12.38 3.01
C GLU A 274 -14.14 -12.04 2.62
N ASP A 275 -15.14 -12.72 3.17
CA ASP A 275 -16.58 -12.45 2.95
C ASP A 275 -17.15 -11.36 3.87
N GLY A 276 -16.32 -10.83 4.79
CA GLY A 276 -16.68 -9.74 5.70
C GLY A 276 -17.27 -10.16 7.04
N LYS A 277 -17.25 -11.44 7.38
CA LYS A 277 -17.67 -11.92 8.69
C LYS A 277 -16.61 -11.57 9.74
N VAL A 278 -17.03 -10.96 10.86
CA VAL A 278 -16.15 -10.66 11.99
C VAL A 278 -15.68 -11.96 12.64
N GLU A 279 -14.38 -12.17 12.65
CA GLU A 279 -13.71 -13.29 13.33
C GLU A 279 -13.17 -12.87 14.70
N LYS A 280 -12.70 -11.64 14.82
CA LYS A 280 -12.19 -11.06 16.07
C LYS A 280 -12.53 -9.59 16.15
N SER A 281 -12.78 -9.12 17.36
CA SER A 281 -12.84 -7.71 17.70
C SER A 281 -12.16 -7.45 19.05
N TRP A 282 -11.62 -6.28 19.21
CA TRP A 282 -11.01 -5.80 20.44
C TRP A 282 -11.26 -4.29 20.59
N ASP A 283 -11.44 -3.81 21.82
CA ASP A 283 -11.57 -2.38 22.12
C ASP A 283 -10.75 -1.97 23.35
N CYS A 284 -10.37 -0.69 23.39
CA CYS A 284 -9.49 -0.13 24.41
C CYS A 284 -10.08 -0.13 25.84
N PHE A 285 -11.39 -0.29 26.00
CA PHE A 285 -12.03 -0.33 27.30
C PHE A 285 -11.73 -1.61 28.08
N ALA A 286 -11.09 -2.60 27.45
CA ALA A 286 -10.50 -3.73 28.14
C ALA A 286 -9.31 -3.32 29.04
N GLU A 287 -8.62 -2.23 28.67
CA GLU A 287 -7.42 -1.74 29.38
C GLU A 287 -7.64 -0.39 30.07
N LEU A 288 -8.45 0.50 29.49
CA LEU A 288 -8.68 1.85 30.01
C LEU A 288 -10.13 2.04 30.48
N ASP A 289 -10.30 2.23 31.78
CA ASP A 289 -11.56 2.67 32.35
C ASP A 289 -11.66 4.21 32.33
N PRO A 290 -12.61 4.80 31.58
CA PRO A 290 -12.80 6.25 31.53
C PRO A 290 -13.09 6.90 32.91
N ILE A 291 -13.61 6.15 33.89
CA ILE A 291 -13.86 6.65 35.23
C ILE A 291 -12.56 6.73 36.03
N ALA A 292 -11.71 5.69 35.95
CA ALA A 292 -10.51 5.55 36.75
C ALA A 292 -9.26 6.19 36.12
N THR A 293 -9.19 6.33 34.78
CA THR A 293 -8.02 6.88 34.08
C THR A 293 -7.89 8.38 34.36
N ASP A 294 -6.83 8.79 35.08
CA ASP A 294 -6.66 10.16 35.59
C ASP A 294 -5.93 11.11 34.58
N TYR A 295 -5.10 10.59 33.70
CA TYR A 295 -4.34 11.36 32.69
C TYR A 295 -5.17 11.72 31.42
N LEU A 296 -6.41 11.27 31.33
CA LEU A 296 -7.36 11.65 30.28
C LEU A 296 -8.59 12.33 30.86
N ASP A 297 -9.15 13.30 30.16
CA ASP A 297 -10.45 13.89 30.48
C ASP A 297 -11.52 13.23 29.59
N PRO A 298 -12.23 12.20 30.10
CA PRO A 298 -13.18 11.43 29.30
C PRO A 298 -14.43 12.23 28.92
N VAL A 299 -14.72 13.34 29.59
CA VAL A 299 -15.85 14.23 29.22
C VAL A 299 -15.46 15.09 28.03
N LYS A 300 -14.27 15.70 28.04
CA LYS A 300 -13.79 16.52 26.92
C LYS A 300 -13.44 15.68 25.68
N THR A 301 -12.99 14.46 25.88
CA THR A 301 -12.58 13.57 24.79
C THR A 301 -13.60 12.49 24.47
N ALA A 302 -14.82 12.59 24.98
CA ALA A 302 -15.86 11.56 24.87
C ALA A 302 -16.06 11.05 23.42
N THR A 303 -16.02 11.93 22.45
CA THR A 303 -16.24 11.58 21.02
C THR A 303 -14.98 11.16 20.27
N ASP A 304 -13.82 11.08 20.95
CA ASP A 304 -12.52 10.73 20.36
C ASP A 304 -11.54 10.43 21.51
N TYR A 305 -11.75 9.32 22.22
CA TYR A 305 -11.16 9.11 23.55
C TYR A 305 -9.64 9.02 23.54
N ILE A 306 -9.07 8.11 22.73
CA ILE A 306 -7.62 7.89 22.66
C ILE A 306 -7.03 8.01 21.25
N HIS A 307 -7.87 8.10 20.24
CA HIS A 307 -7.52 8.36 18.84
C HIS A 307 -6.56 7.33 18.25
N ALA A 308 -7.02 6.07 18.08
CA ALA A 308 -6.24 5.08 17.33
C ALA A 308 -6.12 5.45 15.85
N ASN A 309 -4.98 5.13 15.27
CA ASN A 309 -4.75 5.45 13.86
C ASN A 309 -4.08 4.32 13.07
N SER A 310 -3.61 3.26 13.70
CA SER A 310 -3.12 2.07 13.02
C SER A 310 -3.33 0.80 13.83
N VAL A 311 -3.45 -0.32 13.10
CA VAL A 311 -3.39 -1.67 13.63
C VAL A 311 -2.51 -2.53 12.73
N GLU A 312 -1.67 -3.38 13.33
CA GLU A 312 -0.75 -4.30 12.66
C GLU A 312 -0.82 -5.67 13.33
N ILE A 313 -0.46 -6.73 12.61
CA ILE A 313 -0.36 -8.10 13.14
C ILE A 313 1.08 -8.56 12.92
N ASP A 314 1.74 -9.09 13.96
CA ASP A 314 3.05 -9.70 13.83
C ASP A 314 2.98 -11.19 13.45
N SER A 315 4.14 -11.80 13.23
CA SER A 315 4.23 -13.22 12.86
C SER A 315 3.81 -14.19 13.97
N ASN A 316 3.62 -13.72 15.21
CA ASN A 316 3.07 -14.50 16.32
C ASN A 316 1.54 -14.43 16.37
N GLY A 317 0.93 -13.54 15.59
CA GLY A 317 -0.49 -13.24 15.60
C GLY A 317 -0.92 -12.22 16.65
N ASP A 318 0.04 -11.52 17.29
CA ASP A 318 -0.24 -10.43 18.21
C ASP A 318 -0.50 -9.13 17.44
N TYR A 319 -1.32 -8.26 18.04
CA TYR A 319 -1.68 -6.99 17.42
C TYR A 319 -0.90 -5.83 18.03
N TYR A 320 -0.57 -4.85 17.18
CA TYR A 320 0.00 -3.58 17.60
C TYR A 320 -0.91 -2.44 17.17
N MET A 321 -1.19 -1.53 18.09
CA MET A 321 -1.97 -0.32 17.80
C MET A 321 -1.23 0.92 18.25
N THR A 322 -1.30 1.99 17.44
CA THR A 322 -0.84 3.32 17.86
C THR A 322 -2.03 4.21 18.18
N PHE A 323 -1.91 4.91 19.31
CA PHE A 323 -2.90 5.83 19.84
C PHE A 323 -2.32 7.25 19.86
N ASN A 324 -2.81 8.11 18.98
CA ASN A 324 -2.21 9.42 18.73
C ASN A 324 -2.40 10.38 19.92
N ARG A 325 -3.57 10.38 20.57
CA ARG A 325 -3.86 11.30 21.66
C ARG A 325 -2.98 11.09 22.88
N ILE A 326 -2.72 9.85 23.21
CA ILE A 326 -1.89 9.45 24.36
C ILE A 326 -0.44 9.15 23.97
N SER A 327 -0.13 9.23 22.66
CA SER A 327 1.21 8.94 22.10
C SER A 327 1.77 7.58 22.53
N GLU A 328 0.95 6.54 22.49
CA GLU A 328 1.31 5.19 22.90
C GLU A 328 1.25 4.18 21.75
N LEU A 329 2.10 3.17 21.87
CA LEU A 329 2.08 1.92 21.11
C LEU A 329 1.74 0.79 22.07
N TRP A 330 0.68 0.04 21.78
CA TRP A 330 0.26 -1.11 22.57
C TRP A 330 0.46 -2.41 21.81
N LYS A 331 0.91 -3.45 22.52
CA LYS A 331 0.88 -4.83 22.03
C LYS A 331 -0.25 -5.56 22.73
N ILE A 332 -1.07 -6.25 21.95
CA ILE A 332 -2.28 -6.96 22.38
C ILE A 332 -2.10 -8.42 21.98
N ASP A 333 -2.27 -9.34 22.93
CA ASP A 333 -2.18 -10.78 22.70
C ASP A 333 -3.24 -11.24 21.69
N GLY A 334 -2.78 -11.93 20.67
CA GLY A 334 -3.62 -12.39 19.57
C GLY A 334 -4.66 -13.45 19.97
N ASN A 335 -4.49 -14.13 21.08
CA ASN A 335 -5.40 -15.18 21.57
C ASN A 335 -6.35 -14.68 22.64
N THR A 336 -5.80 -14.01 23.68
CA THR A 336 -6.57 -13.60 24.86
C THR A 336 -7.18 -12.22 24.72
N GLY A 337 -6.54 -11.31 23.95
CA GLY A 337 -6.91 -9.89 23.88
C GLY A 337 -6.33 -9.06 25.03
N ASP A 338 -5.48 -9.65 25.90
CA ASP A 338 -4.82 -8.91 26.97
C ASP A 338 -3.77 -7.95 26.39
N VAL A 339 -3.62 -6.78 27.01
CA VAL A 339 -2.56 -5.85 26.67
C VAL A 339 -1.24 -6.32 27.28
N LEU A 340 -0.36 -6.84 26.45
CA LEU A 340 0.94 -7.39 26.88
C LEU A 340 1.87 -6.31 27.39
N TYR A 341 1.89 -5.16 26.69
CA TYR A 341 2.62 -3.96 27.12
C TYR A 341 2.13 -2.70 26.42
N ARG A 342 2.48 -1.57 27.02
CA ARG A 342 2.23 -0.22 26.52
C ARG A 342 3.54 0.55 26.50
N LEU A 343 3.99 1.02 25.34
CA LEU A 343 5.15 1.88 25.18
C LEU A 343 4.68 3.31 24.94
N GLY A 344 5.01 4.21 25.85
CA GLY A 344 4.65 5.62 25.84
C GLY A 344 4.72 6.21 27.25
N VAL A 345 4.38 7.49 27.38
CA VAL A 345 4.56 8.25 28.63
C VAL A 345 3.77 7.64 29.81
N HIS A 346 2.56 7.11 29.55
CA HIS A 346 1.72 6.47 30.57
C HIS A 346 1.76 4.94 30.48
N GLY A 347 2.71 4.41 29.70
CA GLY A 347 2.85 2.97 29.49
C GLY A 347 3.67 2.30 30.60
N ASN A 348 3.82 0.98 30.46
CA ASN A 348 4.57 0.14 31.42
C ASN A 348 5.91 -0.36 30.86
N VAL A 349 6.34 0.18 29.71
CA VAL A 349 7.67 -0.07 29.11
C VAL A 349 8.52 1.18 29.23
N SER A 350 9.69 1.05 29.86
CA SER A 350 10.67 2.14 29.91
C SER A 350 11.47 2.22 28.61
N LEU A 351 11.65 3.42 28.08
CA LEU A 351 12.48 3.66 26.90
C LEU A 351 13.85 4.19 27.30
N ASP A 352 14.89 3.60 26.76
CA ASP A 352 16.25 4.15 26.88
C ASP A 352 16.38 5.36 25.93
N GLY A 353 16.34 6.54 26.55
CA GLY A 353 16.28 7.83 25.86
C GLY A 353 14.91 8.51 25.93
N ASP A 354 14.82 9.70 25.32
CA ASP A 354 13.60 10.49 25.30
C ASP A 354 12.54 9.88 24.40
N PHE A 355 11.30 9.82 24.87
CA PHE A 355 10.17 9.51 24.00
C PHE A 355 10.08 10.52 22.84
N PRO A 356 9.74 10.06 21.62
CA PRO A 356 9.40 10.99 20.56
C PRO A 356 8.17 11.76 21.02
N SER A 357 8.19 13.07 20.92
CA SER A 357 7.07 13.87 21.38
C SER A 357 5.90 13.84 20.39
N GLY A 358 4.70 13.69 20.95
CA GLY A 358 3.41 13.96 20.34
C GLY A 358 3.05 13.22 19.06
N GLY A 359 2.16 12.23 19.20
CA GLY A 359 1.39 11.67 18.09
C GLY A 359 2.08 10.55 17.31
N LEU A 360 2.08 9.33 17.86
CA LEU A 360 2.51 8.15 17.10
C LEU A 360 1.49 7.79 16.00
N HIS A 361 2.02 7.38 14.83
CA HIS A 361 1.24 6.93 13.68
C HIS A 361 1.88 5.69 13.02
N ALA A 362 1.02 4.87 12.41
CA ALA A 362 1.40 3.83 11.47
C ALA A 362 2.42 2.84 12.02
N ALA A 363 2.04 2.09 13.07
CA ALA A 363 2.85 0.96 13.52
C ALA A 363 3.00 -0.08 12.41
N VAL A 364 4.23 -0.59 12.25
CA VAL A 364 4.58 -1.70 11.38
C VAL A 364 5.47 -2.65 12.17
N ALA A 365 5.04 -3.91 12.31
CA ALA A 365 5.84 -4.96 12.90
C ALA A 365 6.86 -5.47 11.87
N LEU A 366 8.14 -5.13 12.05
CA LEU A 366 9.23 -5.67 11.22
C LEU A 366 9.55 -7.11 11.64
N GLU A 367 9.47 -7.37 12.92
CA GLU A 367 9.56 -8.67 13.61
C GLU A 367 8.75 -8.53 14.91
N PRO A 368 8.42 -9.63 15.61
CA PRO A 368 7.87 -9.53 16.96
C PRO A 368 8.78 -8.67 17.86
N ASP A 369 8.16 -7.66 18.48
CA ASP A 369 8.83 -6.70 19.37
C ASP A 369 9.92 -5.82 18.70
N LEU A 370 9.95 -5.78 17.37
CA LEU A 370 10.71 -4.83 16.55
C LEU A 370 9.74 -3.98 15.72
N ILE A 371 9.37 -2.83 16.25
CA ILE A 371 8.25 -2.05 15.74
C ILE A 371 8.71 -0.71 15.20
N MET A 372 8.31 -0.42 13.98
CA MET A 372 8.53 0.86 13.31
C MET A 372 7.28 1.74 13.44
N CYS A 373 7.48 3.03 13.74
CA CYS A 373 6.42 4.04 13.82
C CYS A 373 6.88 5.37 13.24
N TYR A 374 5.92 6.20 12.84
CA TYR A 374 6.14 7.61 12.57
C TYR A 374 5.68 8.44 13.78
N ALA A 375 6.54 9.32 14.29
CA ALA A 375 6.23 10.25 15.36
C ALA A 375 6.11 11.67 14.80
N ASN A 376 4.96 12.30 14.98
CA ASN A 376 4.72 13.64 14.44
C ASN A 376 5.56 14.74 15.09
N GLY A 377 5.99 14.54 16.33
CA GLY A 377 6.88 15.48 17.03
C GLY A 377 6.23 16.84 17.31
N ARG A 378 4.92 16.89 17.60
CA ARG A 378 4.14 18.13 17.76
C ARG A 378 4.80 19.14 18.73
N ASP A 379 5.41 18.64 19.80
CA ASP A 379 6.02 19.48 20.83
C ASP A 379 7.48 19.82 20.52
N LYS A 380 8.12 19.11 19.56
CA LYS A 380 9.53 19.30 19.17
C LYS A 380 9.70 20.14 17.92
N GLY A 381 8.63 20.32 17.12
CA GLY A 381 8.69 21.03 15.84
C GLY A 381 9.35 20.27 14.70
N TYR A 382 9.64 18.99 14.88
CA TYR A 382 10.16 18.09 13.84
C TYR A 382 9.59 16.68 14.00
N SER A 383 9.41 15.98 12.88
CA SER A 383 8.91 14.61 12.87
C SER A 383 10.06 13.60 12.86
N GLU A 384 9.79 12.42 13.36
CA GLU A 384 10.77 11.34 13.47
C GLU A 384 10.20 10.03 12.90
N GLY A 385 11.04 9.28 12.21
CA GLY A 385 10.84 7.86 11.94
C GLY A 385 11.59 7.04 13.00
N VAL A 386 10.91 6.15 13.71
CA VAL A 386 11.51 5.40 14.81
C VAL A 386 11.30 3.91 14.64
N VAL A 387 12.32 3.12 14.99
CA VAL A 387 12.23 1.67 15.13
C VAL A 387 12.62 1.32 16.55
N TYR A 388 11.67 0.75 17.28
CA TYR A 388 11.88 0.28 18.66
C TYR A 388 12.22 -1.21 18.67
N LYS A 389 13.23 -1.60 19.44
CA LYS A 389 13.41 -2.96 19.92
C LYS A 389 12.93 -3.03 21.35
N ILE A 390 11.95 -3.88 21.62
CA ILE A 390 11.28 -4.01 22.92
C ILE A 390 11.65 -5.36 23.52
N ASP A 391 12.00 -5.36 24.81
CA ASP A 391 12.10 -6.56 25.63
C ASP A 391 10.78 -6.67 26.45
N PRO A 392 9.87 -7.59 26.08
CA PRO A 392 8.59 -7.71 26.75
C PRO A 392 8.69 -8.26 28.19
N VAL A 393 9.77 -8.95 28.53
CA VAL A 393 10.02 -9.52 29.86
C VAL A 393 10.58 -8.47 30.79
N ALA A 394 11.65 -7.80 30.36
CA ALA A 394 12.28 -6.72 31.14
C ALA A 394 11.45 -5.43 31.13
N LYS A 395 10.44 -5.32 30.27
CA LYS A 395 9.65 -4.11 30.05
C LYS A 395 10.51 -2.89 29.71
N THR A 396 11.48 -3.09 28.81
CA THR A 396 12.39 -2.05 28.34
C THR A 396 12.35 -1.95 26.82
N ALA A 397 12.60 -0.77 26.30
CA ALA A 397 12.73 -0.51 24.86
C ALA A 397 13.98 0.32 24.56
N THR A 398 14.54 0.12 23.38
CA THR A 398 15.66 0.90 22.85
C THR A 398 15.36 1.33 21.43
N TYR A 399 15.96 2.43 20.99
CA TYR A 399 15.94 2.80 19.58
C TYR A 399 16.90 1.92 18.78
N ARG A 400 16.36 1.20 17.80
CA ARG A 400 17.16 0.53 16.77
C ARG A 400 17.53 1.48 15.65
N THR A 401 16.59 2.36 15.30
CA THR A 401 16.76 3.43 14.30
C THR A 401 15.96 4.64 14.76
N ARG A 402 16.51 5.83 14.57
CA ARG A 402 15.82 7.11 14.80
C ARG A 402 16.23 8.10 13.74
N ILE A 403 15.30 8.41 12.85
CA ILE A 403 15.50 9.33 11.72
C ILE A 403 14.75 10.61 12.03
N VAL A 404 15.46 11.71 12.21
CA VAL A 404 14.89 13.04 12.42
C VAL A 404 14.75 13.73 11.07
N LEU A 405 13.53 14.13 10.71
CA LEU A 405 13.31 14.91 9.49
C LEU A 405 13.65 16.39 9.74
N PRO A 406 14.24 17.10 8.73
CA PRO A 406 14.31 18.55 8.73
C PRO A 406 12.93 19.19 8.99
N ALA A 407 12.92 20.35 9.64
CA ALA A 407 11.67 21.03 10.04
C ALA A 407 10.73 21.31 8.86
N GLU A 408 11.26 21.64 7.69
CA GLU A 408 10.50 21.86 6.45
C GLU A 408 9.80 20.60 5.92
N TYR A 409 10.22 19.41 6.35
CA TYR A 409 9.59 18.13 6.00
C TYR A 409 8.77 17.54 7.13
N SER A 410 8.57 18.27 8.22
CA SER A 410 7.82 17.78 9.37
C SER A 410 6.32 17.79 9.11
N SER A 411 5.64 16.80 9.67
CA SER A 411 4.18 16.66 9.58
C SER A 411 3.60 16.51 10.98
N LYS A 412 2.85 17.50 11.42
CA LYS A 412 2.25 17.55 12.76
C LYS A 412 1.10 16.55 12.98
N ASP A 413 0.64 15.90 11.92
CA ASP A 413 -0.40 14.87 11.96
C ASP A 413 -0.23 13.88 10.81
N ARG A 414 -0.92 12.71 10.86
CA ARG A 414 -0.94 11.68 9.84
C ARG A 414 0.46 11.09 9.57
N SER A 415 0.73 10.73 8.29
CA SER A 415 2.05 10.27 7.86
C SER A 415 2.35 8.81 8.22
N ASN A 416 3.40 8.29 7.66
CA ASN A 416 3.91 6.94 7.93
C ASN A 416 5.38 6.82 7.53
N MET A 417 5.99 5.74 7.99
CA MET A 417 7.33 5.30 7.60
C MET A 417 7.26 3.86 7.11
N GLN A 418 8.16 3.50 6.21
CA GLN A 418 8.31 2.14 5.68
C GLN A 418 9.79 1.83 5.48
N LYS A 419 10.26 0.65 5.88
CA LYS A 419 11.58 0.15 5.53
C LYS A 419 11.51 -0.47 4.14
N ILE A 420 12.32 0.00 3.19
CA ILE A 420 12.29 -0.40 1.78
C ILE A 420 13.59 -1.01 1.28
N GLY A 421 14.61 -1.06 2.13
CA GLY A 421 15.90 -1.68 1.87
C GLY A 421 16.65 -1.88 3.18
N ASP A 422 17.89 -2.37 3.13
CA ASP A 422 18.68 -2.65 4.34
C ASP A 422 18.92 -1.39 5.19
N ASP A 423 19.31 -0.30 4.55
CA ASP A 423 19.51 1.02 5.15
C ASP A 423 18.73 2.11 4.37
N LEU A 424 17.57 1.77 3.85
CA LEU A 424 16.74 2.72 3.11
C LEU A 424 15.31 2.69 3.62
N TYR A 425 14.79 3.88 3.90
CA TYR A 425 13.47 4.11 4.42
C TYR A 425 12.70 5.07 3.53
N PHE A 426 11.41 4.86 3.46
CA PHE A 426 10.46 5.77 2.88
C PHE A 426 9.67 6.44 4.00
N MET A 427 9.55 7.76 3.98
CA MET A 427 8.77 8.54 4.93
C MET A 427 7.80 9.44 4.19
N ASN A 428 6.52 9.28 4.46
CA ASN A 428 5.48 10.17 3.93
C ASN A 428 5.23 11.31 4.91
N SER A 429 5.50 12.53 4.50
CA SER A 429 5.15 13.75 5.23
C SER A 429 3.86 14.34 4.65
N THR A 430 2.74 14.04 5.29
CA THR A 430 1.41 14.36 4.75
C THR A 430 1.14 15.86 4.68
N VAL A 431 1.44 16.61 5.74
CA VAL A 431 1.15 18.07 5.80
C VAL A 431 1.95 18.83 4.76
N CYS A 432 3.21 18.44 4.55
CA CYS A 432 4.09 19.04 3.55
C CYS A 432 3.84 18.51 2.13
N GLY A 433 3.06 17.43 1.96
CA GLY A 433 2.84 16.80 0.67
C GLY A 433 4.09 16.15 0.08
N LYS A 434 4.96 15.58 0.92
CA LYS A 434 6.27 15.04 0.51
C LYS A 434 6.37 13.53 0.75
N ALA A 435 6.90 12.84 -0.24
CA ALA A 435 7.38 11.47 -0.18
C ALA A 435 8.91 11.52 -0.14
N ILE A 436 9.51 11.05 0.96
CA ILE A 436 10.91 11.25 1.29
C ILE A 436 11.59 9.88 1.37
N PHE A 437 12.63 9.70 0.57
CA PHE A 437 13.51 8.54 0.61
C PHE A 437 14.77 8.93 1.38
N VAL A 438 15.08 8.20 2.44
CA VAL A 438 16.10 8.58 3.43
C VAL A 438 16.79 7.33 3.97
N ASN A 439 18.09 7.41 4.25
CA ASN A 439 18.79 6.32 4.92
C ASN A 439 18.65 6.38 6.47
N GLY A 440 19.11 5.34 7.18
CA GLY A 440 19.00 5.24 8.63
C GLY A 440 19.75 6.32 9.40
N SER A 441 20.72 7.00 8.79
CA SER A 441 21.43 8.15 9.37
C SER A 441 20.72 9.49 9.16
N GLY A 442 19.60 9.51 8.41
CA GLY A 442 18.85 10.73 8.12
C GLY A 442 19.29 11.48 6.85
N GLU A 443 20.18 10.90 6.04
CA GLU A 443 20.57 11.48 4.76
C GLU A 443 19.45 11.27 3.73
N ILE A 444 18.89 12.35 3.21
CA ILE A 444 17.82 12.33 2.21
C ILE A 444 18.41 11.96 0.85
N ARG A 445 17.81 10.95 0.21
CA ARG A 445 18.17 10.50 -1.14
C ARG A 445 17.31 11.17 -2.19
N ARG A 446 16.00 11.20 -1.98
CA ARG A 446 15.04 11.80 -2.91
C ARG A 446 13.83 12.36 -2.16
N VAL A 447 13.26 13.42 -2.71
CA VAL A 447 11.99 14.00 -2.28
C VAL A 447 11.07 14.15 -3.50
N ILE A 448 9.89 13.58 -3.42
CA ILE A 448 8.83 13.70 -4.42
C ILE A 448 7.68 14.50 -3.80
N SER A 449 7.32 15.62 -4.42
CA SER A 449 6.12 16.39 -4.10
C SER A 449 4.90 15.81 -4.75
N ARG A 450 3.75 16.04 -4.15
CA ARG A 450 2.44 15.74 -4.73
C ARG A 450 1.49 16.94 -4.63
N SER A 451 0.56 17.02 -5.58
CA SER A 451 -0.62 17.84 -5.43
C SER A 451 -1.66 17.14 -4.55
N GLY A 452 -2.37 17.87 -3.71
CA GLY A 452 -3.39 17.31 -2.81
C GLY A 452 -2.83 16.63 -1.56
N ILE A 453 -3.74 16.04 -0.78
CA ILE A 453 -3.44 15.43 0.51
C ILE A 453 -3.71 13.93 0.45
N SER A 454 -2.70 13.12 0.78
CA SER A 454 -2.82 11.69 1.07
C SER A 454 -2.55 11.45 2.55
N TYR A 455 -3.43 10.71 3.21
CA TYR A 455 -3.28 10.40 4.64
C TYR A 455 -1.97 9.67 4.93
N ARG A 456 -1.62 8.69 4.05
CA ARG A 456 -0.36 7.95 4.00
C ARG A 456 0.08 7.75 2.56
N ALA A 457 1.25 7.16 2.39
CA ALA A 457 1.74 6.65 1.12
C ALA A 457 2.60 5.41 1.36
N TYR A 458 2.73 4.56 0.36
CA TYR A 458 3.51 3.32 0.47
C TYR A 458 4.34 3.11 -0.79
N TYR A 459 5.54 2.57 -0.62
CA TYR A 459 6.40 2.17 -1.72
C TYR A 459 6.39 0.65 -1.86
N PHE A 460 6.22 0.15 -3.09
CA PHE A 460 6.16 -1.28 -3.41
C PHE A 460 7.05 -1.62 -4.60
N THR A 461 7.77 -2.74 -4.51
CA THR A 461 8.35 -3.44 -5.66
C THR A 461 7.38 -4.53 -6.10
N MET A 462 7.22 -4.70 -7.42
CA MET A 462 6.29 -5.68 -8.02
C MET A 462 7.03 -6.69 -8.87
#